data_6700423c375a1f231cb85ba580694232
#
_entry.id   6700423c375a1f231cb85ba580694232
#
_cell.length_a   1.000
_cell.length_b   1.000
_cell.length_c   1.000
_cell.angle_alpha   90.00
_cell.angle_beta   90.00
_cell.angle_gamma   90.00
#
_symmetry.space_group_name_H-M   'P 1'
#
loop_
_entity.id
_entity.type
_entity.pdbx_description
1 polymer ?
#
loop_
_entity_poly.entity_id
_entity_poly.type
_entity_poly.pdbx_seq_one_letter_code
_entity_poly.pdbx_strand_id
1 'polypeptide(L)'
;MEDQEFQTRAGQALENLNLKLGAAADRFEFDSDLNGGALVIEFEDPRERFVVSPNSPVQQIWVSAHVRSYKLDWDAARNAFVHAQSGESLEELIGLAVRKRIPDFDY
;
A
#
# COMPACT_ATOMS: atom_id res chain seq x y z
N MET A 1 -18.50 5.07 7.67
CA MET A 1 -17.36 5.67 8.42
C MET A 1 -17.38 7.17 8.19
N GLU A 2 -17.15 7.94 9.24
CA GLU A 2 -17.03 9.37 9.12
C GLU A 2 -15.79 9.74 8.31
N ASP A 3 -15.86 10.84 7.58
CA ASP A 3 -14.77 11.21 6.67
C ASP A 3 -13.44 11.45 7.41
N GLN A 4 -13.48 12.13 8.55
CA GLN A 4 -12.26 12.35 9.33
C GLN A 4 -11.70 11.05 9.89
N GLU A 5 -12.56 10.13 10.31
CA GLU A 5 -12.13 8.81 10.75
C GLU A 5 -11.44 8.05 9.62
N PHE A 6 -12.00 8.11 8.42
CA PHE A 6 -11.37 7.48 7.26
C PHE A 6 -9.98 8.07 7.00
N GLN A 7 -9.86 9.39 7.02
CA GLN A 7 -8.57 10.04 6.77
C GLN A 7 -7.52 9.65 7.80
N THR A 8 -7.93 9.56 9.08
CA THR A 8 -7.02 9.13 10.15
C THR A 8 -6.57 7.71 9.96
N ARG A 9 -7.49 6.80 9.68
CA ARG A 9 -7.16 5.38 9.50
C ARG A 9 -6.34 5.13 8.25
N ALA A 10 -6.68 5.80 7.15
CA ALA A 10 -5.91 5.69 5.92
C ALA A 10 -4.50 6.24 6.09
N GLY A 11 -4.37 7.39 6.74
CA GLY A 11 -3.07 7.98 7.03
C GLY A 11 -2.19 7.05 7.85
N GLN A 12 -2.76 6.46 8.90
CA GLN A 12 -2.03 5.50 9.74
C GLN A 12 -1.61 4.26 8.95
N ALA A 13 -2.49 3.76 8.09
CA ALA A 13 -2.18 2.58 7.28
C ALA A 13 -1.01 2.85 6.34
N LEU A 14 -1.00 4.02 5.69
CA LEU A 14 0.09 4.39 4.80
C LEU A 14 1.40 4.65 5.56
N GLU A 15 1.32 5.30 6.72
CA GLU A 15 2.51 5.52 7.56
C GLU A 15 3.12 4.21 8.02
N ASN A 16 2.30 3.28 8.51
CA ASN A 16 2.77 1.98 8.96
C ASN A 16 3.39 1.18 7.82
N LEU A 17 2.76 1.21 6.66
CA LEU A 17 3.29 0.53 5.48
C LEU A 17 4.63 1.14 5.05
N ASN A 18 4.72 2.47 5.06
CA ASN A 18 5.96 3.15 4.69
C ASN A 18 7.10 2.81 5.64
N LEU A 19 6.81 2.72 6.94
CA LEU A 19 7.84 2.33 7.92
C LEU A 19 8.37 0.93 7.65
N LYS A 20 7.48 -0.02 7.36
CA LYS A 20 7.89 -1.40 7.06
C LYS A 20 8.67 -1.50 5.76
N LEU A 21 8.20 -0.80 4.74
CA LEU A 21 8.89 -0.78 3.45
C LEU A 21 10.25 -0.10 3.56
N GLY A 22 10.33 1.00 4.31
CA GLY A 22 11.59 1.71 4.52
C GLY A 22 12.62 0.86 5.22
N ALA A 23 12.20 0.06 6.21
CA ALA A 23 13.10 -0.86 6.88
C ALA A 23 13.64 -1.96 5.95
N ALA A 24 12.86 -2.36 4.96
CA ALA A 24 13.25 -3.38 4.00
C ALA A 24 14.02 -2.82 2.81
N ALA A 25 13.84 -1.54 2.49
CA ALA A 25 14.36 -0.92 1.28
C ALA A 25 15.88 -1.04 1.14
N ASP A 26 16.59 -0.96 2.27
CA ASP A 26 18.06 -1.07 2.26
C ASP A 26 18.55 -2.45 1.83
N ARG A 27 17.72 -3.48 2.06
CA ARG A 27 18.09 -4.86 1.73
C ARG A 27 17.65 -5.28 0.33
N PHE A 28 16.62 -4.60 -0.21
CA PHE A 28 15.96 -5.08 -1.42
C PHE A 28 15.98 -4.09 -2.58
N GLU A 29 16.74 -3.03 -2.48
CA GLU A 29 16.99 -2.07 -3.58
C GLU A 29 15.72 -1.49 -4.19
N PHE A 30 14.89 -0.87 -3.38
CA PHE A 30 13.78 -0.04 -3.84
C PHE A 30 13.65 1.17 -2.92
N ASP A 31 12.88 2.16 -3.36
CA ASP A 31 12.60 3.35 -2.56
C ASP A 31 11.13 3.40 -2.18
N SER A 32 10.85 3.86 -0.97
CA SER A 32 9.52 4.08 -0.49
C SER A 32 9.42 5.50 0.05
N ASP A 33 8.44 6.26 -0.43
CA ASP A 33 8.29 7.66 -0.06
C ASP A 33 6.82 8.00 0.16
N LEU A 34 6.53 8.58 1.32
CA LEU A 34 5.18 9.05 1.66
C LEU A 34 5.18 10.57 1.54
N ASN A 35 4.49 11.08 0.54
CA ASN A 35 4.50 12.50 0.22
C ASN A 35 3.12 12.95 -0.26
N GLY A 36 2.61 14.03 0.34
CA GLY A 36 1.30 14.57 -0.04
C GLY A 36 0.15 13.63 0.22
N GLY A 37 0.28 12.72 1.18
CA GLY A 37 -0.76 11.76 1.52
C GLY A 37 -0.78 10.51 0.65
N ALA A 38 0.14 10.39 -0.31
CA ALA A 38 0.26 9.20 -1.15
C ALA A 38 1.59 8.52 -0.91
N LEU A 39 1.59 7.20 -0.94
CA LEU A 39 2.80 6.40 -0.80
C LEU A 39 3.23 5.93 -2.18
N VAL A 40 4.50 6.18 -2.52
CA VAL A 40 5.06 5.78 -3.79
C VAL A 40 6.21 4.82 -3.52
N ILE A 41 6.19 3.67 -4.20
CA ILE A 41 7.25 2.67 -4.12
C ILE A 41 7.89 2.61 -5.50
N GLU A 42 9.19 2.91 -5.58
CA GLU A 42 9.89 3.00 -6.86
C GLU A 42 10.97 1.93 -6.98
N PHE A 43 11.00 1.30 -8.14
CA PHE A 43 11.99 0.29 -8.51
C PHE A 43 12.78 0.74 -9.71
N GLU A 44 14.01 0.21 -9.82
CA GLU A 44 14.86 0.43 -10.98
C GLU A 44 15.20 -0.91 -11.62
N ASP A 45 15.59 -0.88 -12.91
CA ASP A 45 16.05 -2.02 -13.69
C ASP A 45 15.07 -3.22 -13.73
N PRO A 46 13.90 -3.09 -14.33
CA PRO A 46 13.35 -1.94 -15.05
C PRO A 46 12.67 -0.96 -14.10
N ARG A 47 12.56 0.28 -14.53
CA ARG A 47 11.88 1.29 -13.72
C ARG A 47 10.40 0.99 -13.63
N GLU A 48 9.90 0.98 -12.42
CA GLU A 48 8.49 0.75 -12.14
C GLU A 48 8.09 1.49 -10.88
N ARG A 49 6.81 1.87 -10.79
CA ARG A 49 6.30 2.61 -9.65
C ARG A 49 4.98 2.00 -9.22
N PHE A 50 4.85 1.74 -7.91
CA PHE A 50 3.56 1.43 -7.29
C PHE A 50 3.09 2.67 -6.54
N VAL A 51 1.79 2.94 -6.59
CA VAL A 51 1.21 4.10 -5.90
C VAL A 51 0.07 3.63 -5.02
N VAL A 52 0.07 4.08 -3.76
CA VAL A 52 -0.96 3.80 -2.78
C VAL A 52 -1.53 5.13 -2.32
N SER A 53 -2.81 5.37 -2.55
CA SER A 53 -3.41 6.65 -2.20
C SER A 53 -4.81 6.49 -1.64
N PRO A 54 -5.19 7.30 -0.63
CA PRO A 54 -6.56 7.30 -0.14
C PRO A 54 -7.47 8.04 -1.12
N ASN A 55 -8.70 7.57 -1.24
CA ASN A 55 -9.74 8.21 -2.02
C ASN A 55 -10.91 8.50 -1.08
N SER A 56 -10.96 9.73 -0.57
CA SER A 56 -11.94 10.12 0.44
C SER A 56 -13.39 10.05 -0.03
N PRO A 57 -13.73 10.48 -1.26
CA PRO A 57 -15.12 10.43 -1.69
C PRO A 57 -15.76 9.04 -1.62
N VAL A 58 -14.99 7.99 -1.83
CA VAL A 58 -15.49 6.62 -1.75
C VAL A 58 -14.94 5.86 -0.53
N GLN A 59 -14.14 6.52 0.28
CA GLN A 59 -13.54 5.95 1.50
C GLN A 59 -12.83 4.63 1.25
N GLN A 60 -11.97 4.64 0.25
CA GLN A 60 -11.15 3.48 -0.12
C GLN A 60 -9.69 3.88 -0.20
N ILE A 61 -8.80 2.89 -0.07
CA ILE A 61 -7.41 3.04 -0.46
C ILE A 61 -7.26 2.40 -1.83
N TRP A 62 -6.70 3.15 -2.76
CA TRP A 62 -6.48 2.69 -4.13
C TRP A 62 -5.00 2.38 -4.31
N VAL A 63 -4.73 1.22 -4.93
CA VAL A 63 -3.37 0.75 -5.21
C VAL A 63 -3.22 0.57 -6.71
N SER A 64 -2.11 1.09 -7.25
CA SER A 64 -1.71 0.85 -8.64
C SER A 64 -0.38 0.10 -8.62
N ALA A 65 -0.35 -1.12 -9.17
CA ALA A 65 0.84 -1.95 -9.22
C ALA A 65 0.73 -2.92 -10.38
N HIS A 66 1.82 -3.14 -11.11
CA HIS A 66 1.90 -4.08 -12.24
C HIS A 66 0.80 -3.86 -13.28
N VAL A 67 0.53 -2.59 -13.63
CA VAL A 67 -0.50 -2.20 -14.60
C VAL A 67 -1.90 -2.58 -14.15
N ARG A 68 -2.10 -2.80 -12.87
CA ARG A 68 -3.39 -3.15 -12.27
C ARG A 68 -3.77 -2.14 -11.20
N SER A 69 -5.07 -2.01 -10.97
CA SER A 69 -5.62 -1.17 -9.93
C SER A 69 -6.40 -2.02 -8.95
N TYR A 70 -6.24 -1.70 -7.66
CA TYR A 70 -6.93 -2.39 -6.57
C TYR A 70 -7.62 -1.35 -5.71
N LYS A 71 -8.82 -1.67 -5.23
CA LYS A 71 -9.59 -0.80 -4.33
C LYS A 71 -9.81 -1.55 -3.04
N LEU A 72 -9.38 -0.96 -1.92
CA LEU A 72 -9.48 -1.59 -0.62
C LEU A 72 -10.46 -0.83 0.26
N ASP A 73 -11.34 -1.56 0.93
CA ASP A 73 -12.32 -1.03 1.84
C ASP A 73 -11.91 -1.31 3.29
N TRP A 74 -12.38 -0.47 4.20
CA TRP A 74 -12.12 -0.70 5.62
C TRP A 74 -12.90 -1.92 6.11
N ASP A 75 -12.20 -2.86 6.72
CA ASP A 75 -12.79 -4.04 7.35
C ASP A 75 -12.63 -3.92 8.85
N ALA A 76 -13.73 -3.60 9.54
CA ALA A 76 -13.70 -3.37 10.98
C ALA A 76 -13.33 -4.64 11.76
N ALA A 77 -13.73 -5.81 11.26
CA ALA A 77 -13.42 -7.07 11.92
C ALA A 77 -11.92 -7.36 11.91
N ARG A 78 -11.24 -7.00 10.82
CA ARG A 78 -9.79 -7.19 10.70
C ARG A 78 -8.99 -5.96 11.10
N ASN A 79 -9.67 -4.85 11.37
CA ASN A 79 -9.03 -3.57 11.68
C ASN A 79 -8.00 -3.18 10.63
N ALA A 80 -8.37 -3.31 9.35
CA ALA A 80 -7.47 -3.09 8.22
C ALA A 80 -8.25 -2.76 6.96
N PHE A 81 -7.57 -2.12 5.99
CA PHE A 81 -8.10 -1.98 4.65
C PHE A 81 -7.85 -3.27 3.89
N VAL A 82 -8.88 -3.78 3.23
CA VAL A 82 -8.88 -5.12 2.62
C VAL A 82 -9.42 -5.06 1.19
N HIS A 83 -8.76 -5.77 0.30
CA HIS A 83 -9.22 -5.98 -1.08
C HIS A 83 -10.27 -7.08 -1.06
N ALA A 84 -11.53 -6.73 -1.30
CA ALA A 84 -12.65 -7.64 -1.10
C ALA A 84 -12.58 -8.91 -1.94
N GLN A 85 -12.09 -8.80 -3.17
CA GLN A 85 -12.06 -9.93 -4.11
C GLN A 85 -11.03 -10.98 -3.73
N SER A 86 -9.90 -10.57 -3.14
CA SER A 86 -8.83 -11.50 -2.77
C SER A 86 -8.77 -11.78 -1.27
N GLY A 87 -9.37 -10.92 -0.46
CA GLY A 87 -9.30 -11.02 0.99
C GLY A 87 -7.99 -10.52 1.58
N GLU A 88 -7.11 -9.95 0.76
CA GLU A 88 -5.80 -9.49 1.22
C GLU A 88 -5.89 -8.10 1.82
N SER A 89 -5.17 -7.88 2.93
CA SER A 89 -5.02 -6.55 3.50
C SER A 89 -4.05 -5.73 2.64
N LEU A 90 -3.99 -4.42 2.90
CA LEU A 90 -3.07 -3.54 2.19
C LEU A 90 -1.63 -4.06 2.30
N GLU A 91 -1.20 -4.42 3.50
CA GLU A 91 0.15 -4.93 3.71
C GLU A 91 0.40 -6.22 2.94
N GLU A 92 -0.56 -7.16 2.99
CA GLU A 92 -0.45 -8.41 2.26
C GLU A 92 -0.40 -8.20 0.75
N LEU A 93 -1.26 -7.31 0.24
CA LEU A 93 -1.34 -7.02 -1.19
C LEU A 93 -0.03 -6.40 -1.70
N ILE A 94 0.51 -5.42 -0.98
CA ILE A 94 1.76 -4.78 -1.35
C ILE A 94 2.91 -5.78 -1.25
N GLY A 95 2.94 -6.62 -0.22
CA GLY A 95 3.95 -7.66 -0.10
C GLY A 95 3.98 -8.59 -1.29
N LEU A 96 2.81 -9.02 -1.76
CA LEU A 96 2.72 -9.86 -2.95
C LEU A 96 3.17 -9.14 -4.21
N ALA A 97 2.79 -7.86 -4.34
CA ALA A 97 3.18 -7.07 -5.51
C ALA A 97 4.71 -6.88 -5.57
N VAL A 98 5.35 -6.60 -4.43
CA VAL A 98 6.80 -6.44 -4.38
C VAL A 98 7.49 -7.76 -4.67
N ARG A 99 6.96 -8.88 -4.16
CA ARG A 99 7.56 -10.21 -4.40
C ARG A 99 7.55 -10.63 -5.85
N LYS A 100 6.66 -10.08 -6.66
CA LYS A 100 6.70 -10.34 -8.11
C LYS A 100 7.96 -9.80 -8.76
N ARG A 101 8.53 -8.74 -8.19
CA ARG A 101 9.81 -8.19 -8.66
C ARG A 101 10.98 -8.73 -7.87
N ILE A 102 10.82 -8.92 -6.58
CA ILE A 102 11.86 -9.33 -5.65
C ILE A 102 11.34 -10.54 -4.88
N PRO A 103 11.54 -11.75 -5.40
CA PRO A 103 10.94 -12.96 -4.81
C PRO A 103 11.29 -13.21 -3.35
N ASP A 104 12.44 -12.72 -2.89
CA ASP A 104 12.89 -12.90 -1.51
C ASP A 104 12.36 -11.83 -0.56
N PHE A 105 11.57 -10.90 -1.06
CA PHE A 105 11.07 -9.79 -0.24
C PHE A 105 10.25 -10.28 0.93
N ASP A 106 10.51 -9.69 2.10
CA ASP A 106 9.77 -9.92 3.32
C ASP A 106 9.81 -8.67 4.19
N TYR A 107 8.71 -8.40 4.92
CA TYR A 107 8.69 -7.27 5.85
C TYR A 107 7.86 -7.49 7.12
#